data_7c6350a7cb97a4cee0ecf68376a7ae6a
#
_entry.id   7c6350a7cb97a4cee0ecf68376a7ae6a
#
_cell.length_a   1.000
_cell.length_b   1.000
_cell.length_c   1.000
_cell.angle_alpha   90.00
_cell.angle_beta   90.00
_cell.angle_gamma   90.00
#
_symmetry.space_group_name_H-M   'P 1'
#
loop_
_entity.id
_entity.type
_entity.pdbx_description
1 polymer ?
#
loop_
_entity_poly.entity_id
_entity_poly.type
_entity_poly.pdbx_seq_one_letter_code
_entity_poly.pdbx_strand_id
1 'polypeptide(L)'
;MTKIKVENPIVELDGDEMTRIIWAFIKDKLILPYLDVDLKYYDLSIQKRDETDDQITIDSAEAIKEHGVGIKCATITPDEGRVEEFGLKEMWRSPNGTIRNIIGGTIFRQPIICKNVPRLVPGWTKPIVIGRHAFGDQYRATDFIVPEAGRLTMRFEPDSGGEVVERELGGLPRQTQAAAQLL
;
A
#
# COMPACT_ATOMS: atom_id res chain seq x y z
N MET A 1 20.67 0.21 32.39
CA MET A 1 21.50 -0.16 31.23
C MET A 1 21.65 1.07 30.37
N THR A 2 22.84 1.31 29.82
CA THR A 2 23.02 2.41 28.86
C THR A 2 22.29 2.04 27.56
N LYS A 3 21.41 2.91 27.05
CA LYS A 3 20.71 2.68 25.80
C LYS A 3 21.69 2.74 24.63
N ILE A 4 21.42 1.94 23.60
CA ILE A 4 22.16 1.98 22.35
C ILE A 4 21.63 3.18 21.54
N LYS A 5 22.51 4.09 21.17
CA LYS A 5 22.15 5.24 20.33
C LYS A 5 21.91 4.80 18.90
N VAL A 6 20.77 5.17 18.34
CA VAL A 6 20.44 5.03 16.92
C VAL A 6 20.66 6.38 16.27
N GLU A 7 21.57 6.44 15.30
CA GLU A 7 21.99 7.73 14.73
C GLU A 7 20.95 8.33 13.78
N ASN A 8 20.31 7.47 12.98
CA ASN A 8 19.31 7.94 12.02
C ASN A 8 17.91 7.94 12.63
N PRO A 9 17.11 8.98 12.41
CA PRO A 9 15.70 8.97 12.75
C PRO A 9 14.96 7.84 12.06
N ILE A 10 13.90 7.33 12.69
CA ILE A 10 13.01 6.34 12.11
C ILE A 10 11.62 6.96 11.97
N VAL A 11 11.04 6.89 10.78
CA VAL A 11 9.67 7.34 10.56
C VAL A 11 8.70 6.29 11.08
N GLU A 12 7.88 6.69 12.03
CA GLU A 12 6.87 5.86 12.66
C GLU A 12 5.49 6.18 12.09
N LEU A 13 4.89 5.22 11.39
CA LEU A 13 3.55 5.32 10.82
C LEU A 13 2.61 4.47 11.66
N ASP A 14 1.94 5.13 12.61
CA ASP A 14 0.97 4.46 13.47
C ASP A 14 -0.28 4.06 12.68
N GLY A 15 -1.03 3.11 13.21
CA GLY A 15 -2.15 2.50 12.50
C GLY A 15 -3.46 2.59 13.26
N ASP A 16 -4.32 1.65 12.96
CA ASP A 16 -5.66 1.55 13.50
C ASP A 16 -5.81 0.40 14.50
N GLU A 17 -6.85 0.50 15.30
CA GLU A 17 -7.38 -0.58 16.16
C GLU A 17 -6.31 -1.27 17.03
N MET A 18 -6.30 -2.59 17.04
CA MET A 18 -5.41 -3.40 17.86
C MET A 18 -3.93 -3.19 17.53
N THR A 19 -3.58 -2.89 16.29
CA THR A 19 -2.17 -2.72 15.91
C THR A 19 -1.54 -1.50 16.55
N ARG A 20 -2.28 -0.43 16.74
CA ARG A 20 -1.86 0.76 17.50
C ARG A 20 -1.50 0.41 18.95
N ILE A 21 -2.37 -0.36 19.60
CA ILE A 21 -2.17 -0.80 20.99
C ILE A 21 -0.94 -1.70 21.10
N ILE A 22 -0.83 -2.70 20.22
CA ILE A 22 0.30 -3.63 20.19
C ILE A 22 1.61 -2.88 19.91
N TRP A 23 1.59 -1.94 18.98
CA TRP A 23 2.77 -1.15 18.64
C TRP A 23 3.24 -0.29 19.83
N ALA A 24 2.32 0.33 20.55
CA ALA A 24 2.64 1.04 21.79
C ALA A 24 3.35 0.12 22.81
N PHE A 25 2.85 -1.10 23.03
CA PHE A 25 3.49 -2.08 23.88
C PHE A 25 4.88 -2.48 23.39
N ILE A 26 5.05 -2.68 22.08
CA ILE A 26 6.36 -3.01 21.49
C ILE A 26 7.35 -1.88 21.74
N LYS A 27 6.97 -0.63 21.51
CA LYS A 27 7.82 0.52 21.80
C LYS A 27 8.22 0.56 23.28
N ASP A 28 7.24 0.50 24.16
CA ASP A 28 7.46 0.66 25.60
C ASP A 28 8.26 -0.49 26.23
N LYS A 29 8.09 -1.71 25.74
CA LYS A 29 8.67 -2.91 26.36
C LYS A 29 9.94 -3.39 25.67
N LEU A 30 10.03 -3.23 24.35
CA LEU A 30 11.07 -3.88 23.54
C LEU A 30 12.00 -2.90 22.81
N ILE A 31 11.62 -1.64 22.65
CA ILE A 31 12.42 -0.66 21.90
C ILE A 31 12.99 0.40 22.84
N LEU A 32 12.14 1.23 23.40
CA LEU A 32 12.56 2.42 24.16
C LEU A 32 13.38 2.12 25.45
N PRO A 33 13.24 0.96 26.11
CA PRO A 33 14.13 0.63 27.22
C PRO A 33 15.59 0.40 26.80
N TYR A 34 15.83 -0.01 25.56
CA TYR A 34 17.15 -0.44 25.06
C TYR A 34 17.76 0.53 24.07
N LEU A 35 16.96 1.25 23.33
CA LEU A 35 17.38 2.15 22.26
C LEU A 35 17.11 3.61 22.62
N ASP A 36 18.06 4.47 22.28
CA ASP A 36 17.90 5.92 22.19
C ASP A 36 17.70 6.26 20.70
N VAL A 37 16.45 6.39 20.30
CA VAL A 37 16.03 6.54 18.89
C VAL A 37 15.09 7.73 18.76
N ASP A 38 15.31 8.55 17.73
CA ASP A 38 14.41 9.63 17.34
C ASP A 38 13.30 9.07 16.42
N LEU A 39 12.06 9.07 16.91
CA LEU A 39 10.88 8.60 16.18
C LEU A 39 10.14 9.80 15.60
N LYS A 40 10.07 9.87 14.27
CA LYS A 40 9.25 10.83 13.53
C LYS A 40 7.85 10.26 13.37
N TYR A 41 6.94 10.68 14.24
CA TYR A 41 5.59 10.11 14.36
C TYR A 41 4.60 10.67 13.34
N TYR A 42 3.91 9.77 12.64
CA TYR A 42 2.79 10.05 11.75
C TYR A 42 1.60 9.16 12.11
N ASP A 43 0.47 9.80 12.41
CA ASP A 43 -0.77 9.09 12.72
C ASP A 43 -1.52 8.77 11.41
N LEU A 44 -1.48 7.49 10.99
CA LEU A 44 -2.21 7.00 9.82
C LEU A 44 -3.53 6.31 10.19
N SER A 45 -4.13 6.65 11.33
CA SER A 45 -5.50 6.22 11.63
C SER A 45 -6.46 6.69 10.54
N ILE A 46 -7.54 5.94 10.35
CA ILE A 46 -8.54 6.29 9.34
C ILE A 46 -9.15 7.67 9.60
N GLN A 47 -9.32 8.07 10.87
CA GLN A 47 -9.82 9.38 11.23
C GLN A 47 -8.84 10.50 10.85
N LYS A 48 -7.53 10.31 11.13
CA LYS A 48 -6.53 11.33 10.81
C LYS A 48 -6.31 11.46 9.31
N ARG A 49 -6.41 10.37 8.59
CA ARG A 49 -6.36 10.35 7.14
C ARG A 49 -7.55 11.11 6.53
N ASP A 50 -8.76 10.88 7.05
CA ASP A 50 -9.97 11.58 6.61
C ASP A 50 -9.91 13.08 6.93
N GLU A 51 -9.42 13.45 8.12
CA GLU A 51 -9.22 14.84 8.51
C GLU A 51 -8.29 15.60 7.56
N THR A 52 -7.23 14.95 7.08
CA THR A 52 -6.18 15.55 6.24
C THR A 52 -6.37 15.29 4.74
N ASP A 53 -7.52 14.76 4.32
CA ASP A 53 -7.78 14.34 2.94
C ASP A 53 -6.65 13.41 2.40
N ASP A 54 -6.24 12.47 3.25
CA ASP A 54 -5.13 11.51 3.07
C ASP A 54 -3.72 12.14 2.85
N GLN A 55 -3.57 13.45 3.03
CA GLN A 55 -2.27 14.14 2.88
C GLN A 55 -1.21 13.57 3.84
N ILE A 56 -1.61 13.17 5.06
CA ILE A 56 -0.70 12.58 6.05
C ILE A 56 0.00 11.31 5.53
N THR A 57 -0.64 10.53 4.65
CA THR A 57 -0.05 9.36 4.00
C THR A 57 1.09 9.77 3.06
N ILE A 58 0.90 10.83 2.29
CA ILE A 58 1.90 11.38 1.38
C ILE A 58 3.09 11.94 2.18
N ASP A 59 2.82 12.76 3.19
CA ASP A 59 3.83 13.37 4.04
C ASP A 59 4.70 12.31 4.73
N SER A 60 4.08 11.23 5.22
CA SER A 60 4.80 10.13 5.85
C SER A 60 5.71 9.37 4.86
N ALA A 61 5.27 9.21 3.61
CA ALA A 61 6.07 8.57 2.58
C ALA A 61 7.28 9.41 2.14
N GLU A 62 7.10 10.73 2.02
CA GLU A 62 8.21 11.64 1.73
C GLU A 62 9.20 11.67 2.90
N ALA A 63 8.74 11.65 4.14
CA ALA A 63 9.60 11.53 5.31
C ALA A 63 10.43 10.22 5.30
N ILE A 64 9.85 9.10 4.85
CA ILE A 64 10.61 7.85 4.68
C ILE A 64 11.72 8.02 3.62
N LYS A 65 11.46 8.71 2.53
CA LYS A 65 12.49 9.01 1.52
C LYS A 65 13.62 9.86 2.09
N GLU A 66 13.29 10.84 2.92
CA GLU A 66 14.25 11.73 3.56
C GLU A 66 15.13 10.98 4.58
N HIS A 67 14.51 10.20 5.46
CA HIS A 67 15.22 9.54 6.57
C HIS A 67 15.68 8.10 6.25
N GLY A 68 15.23 7.52 5.15
CA GLY A 68 15.66 6.22 4.64
C GLY A 68 15.04 5.00 5.32
N VAL A 69 14.35 5.15 6.45
CA VAL A 69 13.75 4.04 7.21
C VAL A 69 12.37 4.43 7.74
N GLY A 70 11.40 3.53 7.57
CA GLY A 70 10.08 3.68 8.14
C GLY A 70 9.51 2.38 8.68
N ILE A 71 8.73 2.46 9.75
CA ILE A 71 7.97 1.35 10.33
C ILE A 71 6.49 1.69 10.23
N LYS A 72 5.71 0.82 9.61
CA LYS A 72 4.28 1.03 9.42
C LYS A 72 3.45 -0.02 10.13
N CYS A 73 2.51 0.44 10.95
CA CYS A 73 1.45 -0.38 11.51
C CYS A 73 0.36 -0.68 10.48
N ALA A 74 -0.50 -1.65 10.76
CA ALA A 74 -1.64 -1.92 9.91
C ALA A 74 -2.66 -0.77 9.99
N THR A 75 -3.26 -0.45 8.85
CA THR A 75 -4.24 0.61 8.69
C THR A 75 -5.51 0.07 8.06
N ILE A 76 -6.64 0.65 8.40
CA ILE A 76 -7.92 0.35 7.76
C ILE A 76 -7.89 0.85 6.33
N THR A 77 -8.28 -0.02 5.39
CA THR A 77 -8.68 0.39 4.04
C THR A 77 -10.21 0.30 4.02
N PRO A 78 -10.92 1.43 4.01
CA PRO A 78 -12.36 1.43 4.13
C PRO A 78 -13.03 0.83 2.90
N ASP A 79 -14.06 0.07 3.14
CA ASP A 79 -15.11 -0.29 2.20
C ASP A 79 -16.34 0.61 2.43
N GLU A 80 -17.40 0.40 1.68
CA GLU A 80 -18.62 1.17 1.78
C GLU A 80 -19.22 1.15 3.20
N GLY A 81 -19.20 -0.01 3.88
CA GLY A 81 -19.67 -0.16 5.24
C GLY A 81 -18.84 0.62 6.25
N ARG A 82 -17.52 0.63 6.07
CA ARG A 82 -16.59 1.39 6.92
C ARG A 82 -16.69 2.89 6.69
N VAL A 83 -17.00 3.34 5.47
CA VAL A 83 -17.26 4.75 5.19
C VAL A 83 -18.47 5.25 5.99
N GLU A 84 -19.55 4.46 6.03
CA GLU A 84 -20.74 4.79 6.82
C GLU A 84 -20.45 4.71 8.32
N GLU A 85 -19.81 3.62 8.79
CA GLU A 85 -19.50 3.42 10.22
C GLU A 85 -18.67 4.55 10.83
N PHE A 86 -17.65 5.03 10.09
CA PHE A 86 -16.74 6.08 10.57
C PHE A 86 -17.16 7.49 10.12
N GLY A 87 -18.20 7.62 9.30
CA GLY A 87 -18.64 8.91 8.74
C GLY A 87 -17.59 9.60 7.89
N LEU A 88 -16.87 8.82 7.06
CA LEU A 88 -15.78 9.33 6.26
C LEU A 88 -16.28 10.17 5.09
N LYS A 89 -15.46 11.13 4.66
CA LYS A 89 -15.72 11.98 3.49
C LYS A 89 -15.77 11.17 2.18
N GLU A 90 -14.89 10.15 2.08
CA GLU A 90 -14.82 9.25 0.93
C GLU A 90 -14.19 7.90 1.26
N MET A 91 -14.25 6.97 0.32
CA MET A 91 -13.59 5.67 0.43
C MET A 91 -12.10 5.78 0.09
N TRP A 92 -11.30 6.12 1.11
CA TRP A 92 -9.87 6.33 0.98
C TRP A 92 -9.13 5.09 0.46
N ARG A 93 -8.17 5.31 -0.43
CA ARG A 93 -7.32 4.24 -0.96
C ARG A 93 -6.42 3.65 0.12
N SER A 94 -5.89 2.44 -0.13
CA SER A 94 -4.93 1.82 0.78
C SER A 94 -3.65 2.64 0.90
N PRO A 95 -3.25 3.09 2.11
CA PRO A 95 -2.00 3.80 2.31
C PRO A 95 -0.77 3.00 1.88
N ASN A 96 -0.86 1.66 1.93
CA ASN A 96 0.22 0.79 1.50
C ASN A 96 0.57 0.96 0.02
N GLY A 97 -0.44 1.18 -0.84
CA GLY A 97 -0.24 1.46 -2.25
C GLY A 97 0.42 2.82 -2.46
N THR A 98 -0.14 3.85 -1.85
CA THR A 98 0.36 5.24 -1.94
C THR A 98 1.81 5.34 -1.50
N ILE A 99 2.14 4.81 -0.31
CA ILE A 99 3.50 4.86 0.25
C ILE A 99 4.49 4.12 -0.67
N ARG A 100 4.17 2.89 -1.12
CA ARG A 100 5.06 2.13 -2.01
C ARG A 100 5.30 2.82 -3.35
N ASN A 101 4.28 3.43 -3.92
CA ASN A 101 4.39 4.17 -5.18
C ASN A 101 5.29 5.41 -5.03
N ILE A 102 5.15 6.15 -3.92
CA ILE A 102 5.98 7.33 -3.64
C ILE A 102 7.44 6.93 -3.40
N ILE A 103 7.68 5.88 -2.61
CA ILE A 103 9.03 5.37 -2.35
C ILE A 103 9.66 4.76 -3.61
N GLY A 104 8.87 4.22 -4.53
CA GLY A 104 9.35 3.65 -5.79
C GLY A 104 10.09 2.31 -5.64
N GLY A 105 9.91 1.63 -4.52
CA GLY A 105 10.65 0.43 -4.18
C GLY A 105 10.06 -0.87 -4.74
N THR A 106 10.88 -1.91 -4.76
CA THR A 106 10.47 -3.29 -5.00
C THR A 106 10.61 -4.09 -3.73
N ILE A 107 9.58 -4.85 -3.36
CA ILE A 107 9.58 -5.72 -2.19
C ILE A 107 9.81 -7.15 -2.66
N PHE A 108 10.87 -7.78 -2.15
CA PHE A 108 11.13 -9.19 -2.33
C PHE A 108 10.71 -9.97 -1.08
N ARG A 109 9.87 -10.98 -1.28
CA ARG A 109 9.48 -11.91 -0.23
C ARG A 109 10.12 -13.25 -0.49
N GLN A 110 11.04 -13.66 0.37
CA GLN A 110 11.68 -14.96 0.36
C GLN A 110 11.08 -15.82 1.46
N PRO A 111 10.66 -17.07 1.18
CA PRO A 111 10.14 -17.95 2.21
C PRO A 111 11.20 -18.32 3.22
N ILE A 112 10.83 -18.33 4.49
CA ILE A 112 11.67 -18.87 5.57
C ILE A 112 11.46 -20.38 5.60
N ILE A 113 12.54 -21.13 5.33
CA ILE A 113 12.51 -22.60 5.32
C ILE A 113 13.12 -23.11 6.62
N CYS A 114 12.28 -23.67 7.48
CA CYS A 114 12.73 -24.33 8.71
C CYS A 114 13.02 -25.81 8.47
N LYS A 115 14.17 -26.30 8.94
CA LYS A 115 14.58 -27.70 8.74
C LYS A 115 13.66 -28.72 9.42
N ASN A 116 13.08 -28.32 10.53
CA ASN A 116 12.22 -29.16 11.40
C ASN A 116 10.72 -28.99 11.13
N VAL A 117 10.33 -28.19 10.13
CA VAL A 117 8.93 -28.00 9.75
C VAL A 117 8.71 -28.59 8.36
N PRO A 118 7.84 -29.57 8.21
CA PRO A 118 7.51 -30.14 6.89
C PRO A 118 6.95 -29.07 5.96
N ARG A 119 7.38 -29.10 4.69
CA ARG A 119 6.85 -28.19 3.67
C ARG A 119 5.44 -28.63 3.26
N LEU A 120 4.56 -27.65 2.99
CA LEU A 120 3.23 -27.91 2.47
C LEU A 120 3.27 -28.63 1.11
N VAL A 121 4.26 -28.33 0.28
CA VAL A 121 4.50 -29.01 -1.00
C VAL A 121 5.91 -29.63 -0.96
N PRO A 122 6.02 -30.92 -0.62
CA PRO A 122 7.33 -31.56 -0.40
C PRO A 122 8.27 -31.52 -1.61
N GLY A 123 7.71 -31.56 -2.84
CA GLY A 123 8.46 -31.54 -4.07
C GLY A 123 9.12 -30.21 -4.41
N TRP A 124 8.78 -29.11 -3.74
CA TRP A 124 9.39 -27.81 -3.94
C TRP A 124 10.68 -27.71 -3.14
N THR A 125 11.80 -27.99 -3.80
CA THR A 125 13.13 -28.02 -3.17
C THR A 125 13.88 -26.69 -3.22
N LYS A 126 13.43 -25.76 -4.07
CA LYS A 126 14.02 -24.42 -4.21
C LYS A 126 13.09 -23.35 -3.64
N PRO A 127 13.61 -22.26 -3.08
CA PRO A 127 12.78 -21.15 -2.64
C PRO A 127 12.14 -20.45 -3.85
N ILE A 128 10.88 -20.04 -3.67
CA ILE A 128 10.16 -19.18 -4.62
C ILE A 128 10.20 -17.77 -4.06
N VAL A 129 10.85 -16.86 -4.77
CA VAL A 129 10.93 -15.46 -4.40
C VAL A 129 9.85 -14.68 -5.14
N ILE A 130 9.03 -13.94 -4.39
CA ILE A 130 7.96 -13.10 -4.95
C ILE A 130 8.41 -11.65 -4.89
N GLY A 131 8.55 -11.02 -6.04
CA GLY A 131 8.80 -9.59 -6.18
C GLY A 131 7.50 -8.82 -6.35
N ARG A 132 7.30 -7.75 -5.57
CA ARG A 132 6.21 -6.80 -5.74
C ARG A 132 6.82 -5.43 -6.04
N HIS A 133 6.51 -4.87 -7.18
CA HIS A 133 7.00 -3.55 -7.61
C HIS A 133 5.90 -2.48 -7.49
N ALA A 134 6.32 -1.20 -7.53
CA ALA A 134 5.43 -0.06 -7.39
C ALA A 134 4.58 0.24 -8.65
N PHE A 135 4.97 -0.30 -9.81
CA PHE A 135 4.41 0.11 -11.10
C PHE A 135 3.25 -0.76 -11.61
N GLY A 136 3.00 -1.91 -11.09
CA GLY A 136 1.90 -2.78 -11.50
C GLY A 136 0.86 -2.91 -10.39
N ASP A 137 0.27 -1.81 -9.96
CA ASP A 137 -0.65 -1.80 -8.83
C ASP A 137 -2.10 -1.92 -9.31
N GLN A 138 -2.79 -2.96 -8.86
CA GLN A 138 -4.22 -3.14 -9.10
C GLN A 138 -5.07 -1.95 -8.62
N TYR A 139 -4.60 -1.20 -7.63
CA TYR A 139 -5.30 0.00 -7.11
C TYR A 139 -5.29 1.19 -8.08
N ARG A 140 -4.50 1.12 -9.16
CA ARG A 140 -4.54 2.08 -10.27
C ARG A 140 -5.34 1.58 -11.45
N ALA A 141 -5.87 0.36 -11.40
CA ALA A 141 -6.73 -0.16 -12.43
C ALA A 141 -8.07 0.58 -12.40
N THR A 142 -8.57 0.92 -13.57
CA THR A 142 -9.95 1.40 -13.75
C THR A 142 -10.76 0.24 -14.29
N ASP A 143 -11.87 -0.07 -13.65
CA ASP A 143 -12.79 -1.11 -14.07
C ASP A 143 -14.23 -0.59 -14.14
N PHE A 144 -15.03 -1.21 -14.97
CA PHE A 144 -16.45 -0.93 -15.06
C PHE A 144 -17.22 -2.17 -15.55
N ILE A 145 -18.48 -2.24 -15.19
CA ILE A 145 -19.35 -3.31 -15.63
C ILE A 145 -19.97 -2.95 -16.98
N VAL A 146 -19.78 -3.81 -17.97
CA VAL A 146 -20.37 -3.63 -19.30
C VAL A 146 -21.87 -3.95 -19.24
N PRO A 147 -22.77 -2.97 -19.46
CA PRO A 147 -24.21 -3.17 -19.27
C PRO A 147 -24.85 -4.02 -20.38
N GLU A 148 -24.29 -4.00 -21.57
CA GLU A 148 -24.78 -4.76 -22.74
C GLU A 148 -23.62 -5.16 -23.66
N ALA A 149 -23.87 -6.05 -24.61
CA ALA A 149 -22.86 -6.44 -25.61
C ALA A 149 -22.46 -5.25 -26.49
N GLY A 150 -21.14 -5.05 -26.65
CA GLY A 150 -20.62 -3.90 -27.39
C GLY A 150 -19.16 -4.02 -27.74
N ARG A 151 -18.60 -2.97 -28.28
CA ARG A 151 -17.17 -2.86 -28.58
C ARG A 151 -16.49 -2.01 -27.50
N LEU A 152 -15.32 -2.43 -27.12
CA LEU A 152 -14.42 -1.63 -26.29
C LEU A 152 -13.30 -1.07 -27.17
N THR A 153 -13.16 0.26 -27.17
CA THR A 153 -12.05 0.96 -27.81
C THR A 153 -11.25 1.74 -26.78
N MET A 154 -9.95 1.78 -26.95
CA MET A 154 -9.05 2.65 -26.19
C MET A 154 -8.63 3.81 -27.10
N ARG A 155 -8.85 5.04 -26.65
CA ARG A 155 -8.48 6.26 -27.37
C ARG A 155 -7.48 7.06 -26.54
N PHE A 156 -6.37 7.39 -27.15
CA PHE A 156 -5.41 8.33 -26.61
C PHE A 156 -5.43 9.63 -27.43
N GLU A 157 -5.64 10.72 -26.75
CA GLU A 157 -5.67 12.06 -27.32
C GLU A 157 -4.63 12.93 -26.59
N PRO A 158 -3.54 13.35 -27.26
CA PRO A 158 -2.51 14.17 -26.64
C PRO A 158 -3.03 15.57 -26.32
N ASP A 159 -2.76 16.09 -25.13
CA ASP A 159 -3.11 17.46 -24.73
C ASP A 159 -2.44 18.53 -25.61
N SER A 160 -1.34 18.18 -26.28
CA SER A 160 -0.63 19.04 -27.24
C SER A 160 -1.33 19.19 -28.60
N GLY A 161 -2.47 18.53 -28.83
CA GLY A 161 -3.18 18.51 -30.14
C GLY A 161 -2.50 17.65 -31.19
N GLY A 162 -1.67 16.68 -30.80
CA GLY A 162 -1.06 15.69 -31.69
C GLY A 162 -2.04 14.67 -32.25
N GLU A 163 -1.51 13.69 -33.00
CA GLU A 163 -2.31 12.63 -33.62
C GLU A 163 -3.04 11.77 -32.56
N VAL A 164 -4.34 11.59 -32.76
CA VAL A 164 -5.18 10.72 -31.93
C VAL A 164 -4.92 9.27 -32.30
N VAL A 165 -4.63 8.44 -31.31
CA VAL A 165 -4.44 6.99 -31.48
C VAL A 165 -5.66 6.25 -30.95
N GLU A 166 -6.32 5.46 -31.78
CA GLU A 166 -7.44 4.62 -31.39
C GLU A 166 -7.16 3.14 -31.66
N ARG A 167 -7.50 2.29 -30.70
CA ARG A 167 -7.36 0.83 -30.79
C ARG A 167 -8.62 0.15 -30.34
N GLU A 168 -9.17 -0.72 -31.19
CA GLU A 168 -10.24 -1.63 -30.81
C GLU A 168 -9.64 -2.78 -29.98
N LEU A 169 -10.14 -2.99 -28.78
CA LEU A 169 -9.69 -4.04 -27.86
C LEU A 169 -10.52 -5.32 -27.98
N GLY A 170 -11.66 -5.25 -28.66
CA GLY A 170 -12.53 -6.38 -28.98
C GLY A 170 -13.99 -6.17 -28.60
N GLY A 171 -14.83 -7.14 -28.97
CA GLY A 171 -16.23 -7.21 -28.58
C GLY A 171 -16.38 -7.83 -27.18
N LEU A 172 -17.15 -7.20 -26.31
CA LEU A 172 -17.45 -7.70 -24.98
C LEU A 172 -18.89 -8.21 -24.90
N PRO A 173 -19.15 -9.42 -24.39
CA PRO A 173 -20.50 -9.87 -24.10
C PRO A 173 -21.08 -9.14 -22.89
N ARG A 174 -22.42 -9.19 -22.77
CA ARG A 174 -23.14 -8.57 -21.65
C ARG A 174 -22.62 -9.10 -20.30
N GLN A 175 -22.52 -8.23 -19.31
CA GLN A 175 -22.07 -8.52 -17.94
C GLN A 175 -20.58 -8.94 -17.82
N THR A 176 -19.76 -8.58 -18.79
CA THR A 176 -18.31 -8.75 -18.65
C THR A 176 -17.75 -7.56 -17.86
N GLN A 177 -16.92 -7.85 -16.87
CA GLN A 177 -16.12 -6.82 -16.22
C GLN A 177 -14.94 -6.46 -17.13
N ALA A 178 -14.86 -5.21 -17.55
CA ALA A 178 -13.71 -4.69 -18.30
C ALA A 178 -12.79 -3.94 -17.34
N ALA A 179 -11.53 -4.34 -17.29
CA ALA A 179 -10.52 -3.69 -16.48
C ALA A 179 -9.37 -3.19 -17.37
N ALA A 180 -8.94 -1.97 -17.14
CA ALA A 180 -7.77 -1.38 -17.76
C ALA A 180 -6.78 -0.92 -16.69
N GLN A 181 -5.54 -1.38 -16.79
CA GLN A 181 -4.45 -0.93 -15.95
C GLN A 181 -3.54 -0.01 -16.77
N LEU A 182 -3.41 1.24 -16.35
CA LEU A 182 -2.45 2.18 -16.88
C LEU A 182 -1.12 1.97 -16.13
N LEU A 183 -0.08 1.62 -16.85
CA LEU A 183 1.29 1.47 -16.33
C LEU A 183 1.98 2.83 -16.19
#